data_808b2eaac076ade97156bef9f036c5b7
#
_entry.id   808b2eaac076ade97156bef9f036c5b7
#
_cell.length_a   1.000
_cell.length_b   1.000
_cell.length_c   1.000
_cell.angle_alpha   90.00
_cell.angle_beta   90.00
_cell.angle_gamma   90.00
#
_symmetry.space_group_name_H-M   'P 1'
#
loop_
_entity.id
_entity.type
_entity.pdbx_description
1 polymer ?
#
loop_
_entity_poly.entity_id
_entity_poly.type
_entity_poly.pdbx_seq_one_letter_code
_entity_poly.pdbx_strand_id
1 'polypeptide(L)'
;MTTEELYDKLKLIQKMKCETQNLELKSAEQGYPKRLYDSLSSFSNQDDGGIIVFGIDEKQDYKEVGVYDAQDIQKKINEQCLQMNPVVRPLITVVEKENKKFVSAEIPGIDLADRPCYYQGRGRLKGSYTRIGDSDEPMTEYEIYSYEAYRRKYQDDIREVPRVTLMSLDQEELNRYVELLKRGKRRLATLDNESIYELMSIKRGEKVTLSATLLFSPYPQAYFPQLCITAIVIPGRTIGSLGDMGERFSDNQRIEGTIPEMLDEALLFVKRNMRTKTIISPTTGRRTDRTDYPITAVREAIINALVHRDYSIHTEGMPIQLIMFEDRIEIHNPGGLYGRITIDQLGKIQPDTRNPVLASALETLGITENRYSGIPTIRMEMEKYNLRQPEFLDERGSFIVKLYKESKNDYEDMSNDEETNNLIVFCKTPRTRKEICDYLGLNS
;
A
#
# COMPACT_ATOMS: atom_id res chain seq x y z
N MET A 1 -10.42 -24.41 -13.37
CA MET A 1 -10.34 -25.56 -12.41
C MET A 1 -10.78 -26.81 -13.10
N THR A 2 -10.06 -27.92 -12.93
CA THR A 2 -10.44 -29.26 -13.43
C THR A 2 -11.51 -29.90 -12.51
N THR A 3 -12.11 -30.98 -12.98
CA THR A 3 -13.08 -31.76 -12.16
C THR A 3 -12.43 -32.32 -10.91
N GLU A 4 -11.19 -32.81 -11.02
CA GLU A 4 -10.41 -33.36 -9.90
C GLU A 4 -10.08 -32.29 -8.85
N GLU A 5 -9.66 -31.11 -9.28
CA GLU A 5 -9.40 -29.96 -8.39
C GLU A 5 -10.66 -29.53 -7.63
N LEU A 6 -11.85 -29.60 -8.27
CA LEU A 6 -13.10 -29.29 -7.58
C LEU A 6 -13.42 -30.34 -6.52
N TYR A 7 -13.21 -31.63 -6.80
CA TYR A 7 -13.38 -32.69 -5.78
C TYR A 7 -12.48 -32.46 -4.56
N ASP A 8 -11.21 -32.13 -4.79
CA ASP A 8 -10.28 -31.87 -3.70
C ASP A 8 -10.64 -30.60 -2.94
N LYS A 9 -11.15 -29.57 -3.62
CA LYS A 9 -11.69 -28.36 -2.99
C LYS A 9 -12.88 -28.68 -2.11
N LEU A 10 -13.83 -29.51 -2.57
CA LEU A 10 -14.97 -29.95 -1.75
C LEU A 10 -14.52 -30.68 -0.48
N LYS A 11 -13.53 -31.59 -0.57
CA LYS A 11 -12.97 -32.27 0.60
C LYS A 11 -12.32 -31.28 1.58
N LEU A 12 -11.58 -30.28 1.04
CA LEU A 12 -10.94 -29.26 1.86
C LEU A 12 -11.98 -28.40 2.60
N ILE A 13 -13.06 -27.98 1.92
CA ILE A 13 -14.16 -27.22 2.53
C ILE A 13 -14.77 -28.01 3.68
N GLN A 14 -15.05 -29.31 3.48
CA GLN A 14 -15.59 -30.16 4.55
C GLN A 14 -14.66 -30.29 5.75
N LYS A 15 -13.35 -30.24 5.52
CA LYS A 15 -12.35 -30.28 6.59
C LYS A 15 -12.24 -28.95 7.33
N MET A 16 -12.18 -27.84 6.58
CA MET A 16 -11.91 -26.50 7.13
C MET A 16 -13.15 -25.83 7.71
N LYS A 17 -14.32 -26.10 7.12
CA LYS A 17 -15.61 -25.50 7.50
C LYS A 17 -15.52 -23.98 7.62
N CYS A 18 -14.98 -23.32 6.62
CA CYS A 18 -14.87 -21.87 6.55
C CYS A 18 -14.77 -21.39 5.10
N GLU A 19 -15.25 -20.19 4.86
CA GLU A 19 -14.91 -19.41 3.69
C GLU A 19 -13.51 -18.78 3.86
N THR A 20 -12.94 -18.31 2.78
CA THR A 20 -11.63 -17.64 2.77
C THR A 20 -11.67 -16.43 1.87
N GLN A 21 -10.59 -15.64 1.86
CA GLN A 21 -10.46 -14.48 0.99
C GLN A 21 -10.77 -14.80 -0.49
N ASN A 22 -10.46 -16.01 -0.95
CA ASN A 22 -10.60 -16.42 -2.36
C ASN A 22 -11.68 -17.50 -2.56
N LEU A 23 -12.54 -17.73 -1.56
CA LEU A 23 -13.55 -18.78 -1.62
C LEU A 23 -14.87 -18.28 -1.02
N GLU A 24 -15.93 -18.40 -1.80
CA GLU A 24 -17.32 -18.12 -1.44
C GLU A 24 -18.18 -19.37 -1.61
N LEU A 25 -19.10 -19.63 -0.70
CA LEU A 25 -19.98 -20.79 -0.73
C LEU A 25 -21.44 -20.39 -0.86
N LYS A 26 -22.18 -21.09 -1.71
CA LYS A 26 -23.62 -20.86 -1.92
C LYS A 26 -24.37 -22.17 -1.93
N SER A 27 -25.42 -22.25 -1.15
CA SER A 27 -26.27 -23.46 -1.09
C SER A 27 -26.84 -23.83 -2.45
N ALA A 28 -27.58 -22.90 -3.07
CA ALA A 28 -28.26 -23.12 -4.35
C ALA A 28 -29.08 -24.44 -4.45
N GLU A 29 -29.54 -24.99 -3.30
CA GLU A 29 -30.39 -26.20 -3.25
C GLU A 29 -31.79 -25.91 -3.70
N GLN A 30 -32.39 -24.80 -3.30
CA GLN A 30 -33.78 -24.43 -3.56
C GLN A 30 -33.95 -23.37 -4.64
N GLY A 31 -32.87 -22.91 -5.24
CA GLY A 31 -32.88 -21.88 -6.28
C GLY A 31 -31.59 -21.11 -6.36
N TYR A 32 -31.50 -20.25 -7.36
CA TYR A 32 -30.32 -19.40 -7.59
C TYR A 32 -30.20 -18.30 -6.51
N PRO A 33 -28.99 -18.02 -5.98
CA PRO A 33 -28.79 -16.92 -5.05
C PRO A 33 -29.21 -15.58 -5.64
N LYS A 34 -30.03 -14.81 -4.92
CA LYS A 34 -30.58 -13.54 -5.43
C LYS A 34 -29.51 -12.46 -5.67
N ARG A 35 -28.38 -12.54 -4.97
CA ARG A 35 -27.29 -11.58 -5.02
C ARG A 35 -25.97 -12.31 -5.19
N LEU A 36 -25.31 -12.09 -6.31
CA LEU A 36 -23.98 -12.62 -6.60
C LEU A 36 -23.04 -11.53 -7.10
N TYR A 37 -23.58 -10.36 -7.48
CA TYR A 37 -22.81 -9.27 -8.07
C TYR A 37 -21.79 -8.65 -7.10
N ASP A 38 -22.04 -8.72 -5.79
CA ASP A 38 -21.09 -8.31 -4.75
C ASP A 38 -19.84 -9.20 -4.77
N SER A 39 -20.01 -10.54 -4.74
CA SER A 39 -18.88 -11.48 -4.84
C SER A 39 -18.22 -11.47 -6.23
N LEU A 40 -18.98 -11.27 -7.32
CA LEU A 40 -18.41 -11.09 -8.66
C LEU A 40 -17.54 -9.84 -8.73
N SER A 41 -17.99 -8.73 -8.12
CA SER A 41 -17.24 -7.48 -8.07
C SER A 41 -16.01 -7.63 -7.21
N SER A 42 -16.15 -8.13 -5.98
CA SER A 42 -15.04 -8.22 -5.02
C SER A 42 -13.93 -9.14 -5.52
N PHE A 43 -14.25 -10.31 -6.06
CA PHE A 43 -13.25 -11.21 -6.63
C PHE A 43 -12.58 -10.64 -7.88
N SER A 44 -13.35 -10.02 -8.78
CA SER A 44 -12.74 -9.39 -9.97
C SER A 44 -11.79 -8.23 -9.60
N ASN A 45 -11.98 -7.60 -8.46
CA ASN A 45 -11.16 -6.50 -7.97
C ASN A 45 -9.93 -6.97 -7.17
N GLN A 46 -9.72 -8.28 -6.98
CA GLN A 46 -8.50 -8.87 -6.44
C GLN A 46 -7.55 -9.31 -7.57
N ASP A 47 -6.27 -9.45 -7.26
CA ASP A 47 -5.27 -9.88 -8.26
C ASP A 47 -5.46 -11.36 -8.62
N ASP A 48 -5.69 -12.21 -7.62
CA ASP A 48 -5.85 -13.65 -7.80
C ASP A 48 -7.29 -14.08 -8.16
N GLY A 49 -8.23 -13.13 -8.16
CA GLY A 49 -9.64 -13.45 -8.34
C GLY A 49 -10.21 -14.27 -7.18
N GLY A 50 -11.18 -15.15 -7.47
CA GLY A 50 -11.78 -16.01 -6.46
C GLY A 50 -12.65 -17.12 -7.04
N ILE A 51 -13.11 -18.00 -6.18
CA ILE A 51 -13.91 -19.17 -6.55
C ILE A 51 -15.22 -19.15 -5.79
N ILE A 52 -16.33 -19.27 -6.50
CA ILE A 52 -17.65 -19.45 -5.90
C ILE A 52 -18.07 -20.90 -6.11
N VAL A 53 -18.35 -21.61 -5.02
CA VAL A 53 -18.82 -23.01 -5.06
C VAL A 53 -20.28 -23.07 -4.66
N PHE A 54 -21.09 -23.67 -5.53
CA PHE A 54 -22.52 -23.87 -5.33
C PHE A 54 -22.82 -25.32 -4.95
N GLY A 55 -23.75 -25.51 -4.02
CA GLY A 55 -24.18 -26.81 -3.53
C GLY A 55 -23.70 -27.12 -2.08
N ILE A 56 -23.16 -26.12 -1.40
CA ILE A 56 -22.73 -26.23 0.01
C ILE A 56 -23.54 -25.24 0.84
N ASP A 57 -24.14 -25.70 1.92
CA ASP A 57 -24.92 -24.86 2.84
C ASP A 57 -24.13 -24.57 4.11
N GLU A 58 -23.57 -23.37 4.18
CA GLU A 58 -22.82 -22.85 5.34
C GLU A 58 -23.68 -22.90 6.62
N LYS A 59 -24.96 -22.54 6.52
CA LYS A 59 -25.87 -22.48 7.66
C LYS A 59 -26.19 -23.87 8.24
N GLN A 60 -25.95 -24.91 7.49
CA GLN A 60 -26.09 -26.30 7.92
C GLN A 60 -24.71 -26.93 8.17
N ASP A 61 -23.80 -26.21 8.78
CA ASP A 61 -22.45 -26.68 9.10
C ASP A 61 -21.69 -27.18 7.84
N TYR A 62 -21.73 -26.39 6.77
CA TYR A 62 -21.07 -26.66 5.49
C TYR A 62 -21.53 -27.95 4.80
N LYS A 63 -22.77 -28.34 5.01
CA LYS A 63 -23.34 -29.55 4.46
C LYS A 63 -23.37 -29.52 2.92
N GLU A 64 -22.93 -30.62 2.32
CA GLU A 64 -23.06 -30.88 0.88
C GLU A 64 -24.51 -31.14 0.52
N VAL A 65 -25.25 -30.13 0.02
CA VAL A 65 -26.66 -30.21 -0.34
C VAL A 65 -26.86 -30.46 -1.85
N GLY A 66 -25.88 -30.04 -2.67
CA GLY A 66 -25.97 -30.06 -4.13
C GLY A 66 -26.81 -28.89 -4.66
N VAL A 67 -26.78 -28.66 -5.98
CA VAL A 67 -27.56 -27.61 -6.64
C VAL A 67 -28.87 -28.17 -7.22
N TYR A 68 -29.92 -27.35 -7.25
CA TYR A 68 -31.22 -27.74 -7.81
C TYR A 68 -31.16 -28.06 -9.32
N ASP A 69 -30.41 -27.31 -10.11
CA ASP A 69 -30.18 -27.51 -11.54
C ASP A 69 -28.83 -26.87 -11.95
N ALA A 70 -27.87 -27.70 -12.34
CA ALA A 70 -26.55 -27.25 -12.72
C ALA A 70 -26.51 -26.42 -14.02
N GLN A 71 -27.46 -26.69 -14.97
CA GLN A 71 -27.52 -25.92 -16.22
C GLN A 71 -28.11 -24.53 -15.98
N ASP A 72 -29.18 -24.45 -15.19
CA ASP A 72 -29.78 -23.16 -14.83
C ASP A 72 -28.81 -22.29 -14.01
N ILE A 73 -28.04 -22.88 -13.07
CA ILE A 73 -26.98 -22.17 -12.32
C ILE A 73 -25.95 -21.56 -13.28
N GLN A 74 -25.43 -22.36 -14.23
CA GLN A 74 -24.44 -21.86 -15.22
C GLN A 74 -25.01 -20.72 -16.06
N LYS A 75 -26.23 -20.83 -16.52
CA LYS A 75 -26.91 -19.78 -17.29
C LYS A 75 -27.05 -18.50 -16.48
N LYS A 76 -27.53 -18.57 -15.25
CA LYS A 76 -27.72 -17.41 -14.37
C LYS A 76 -26.43 -16.76 -13.93
N ILE A 77 -25.38 -17.53 -13.68
CA ILE A 77 -24.02 -16.99 -13.45
C ILE A 77 -23.62 -16.13 -14.65
N ASN A 78 -23.74 -16.67 -15.86
CA ASN A 78 -23.36 -15.93 -17.07
C ASN A 78 -24.22 -14.67 -17.26
N GLU A 79 -25.51 -14.72 -17.02
CA GLU A 79 -26.44 -13.58 -17.10
C GLU A 79 -26.01 -12.45 -16.10
N GLN A 80 -25.61 -12.81 -14.89
CA GLN A 80 -25.11 -11.82 -13.92
C GLN A 80 -23.74 -11.28 -14.29
N CYS A 81 -22.84 -12.11 -14.79
CA CYS A 81 -21.53 -11.69 -15.26
C CYS A 81 -21.61 -10.68 -16.42
N LEU A 82 -22.61 -10.81 -17.31
CA LEU A 82 -22.87 -9.86 -18.38
C LEU A 82 -23.38 -8.49 -17.88
N GLN A 83 -23.89 -8.41 -16.67
CA GLN A 83 -24.34 -7.18 -16.02
C GLN A 83 -23.21 -6.46 -15.27
N MET A 84 -22.02 -7.05 -15.24
CA MET A 84 -20.83 -6.42 -14.66
C MET A 84 -20.14 -5.50 -15.68
N ASN A 85 -19.41 -4.52 -15.20
CA ASN A 85 -18.58 -3.63 -16.03
C ASN A 85 -17.18 -3.46 -15.38
N PRO A 86 -16.11 -3.94 -16.02
CA PRO A 86 -16.14 -4.75 -17.26
C PRO A 86 -16.85 -6.09 -17.07
N VAL A 87 -17.26 -6.69 -18.21
CA VAL A 87 -17.93 -8.00 -18.21
C VAL A 87 -17.01 -9.06 -17.62
N VAL A 88 -17.50 -9.80 -16.64
CA VAL A 88 -16.76 -10.90 -16.01
C VAL A 88 -16.90 -12.17 -16.86
N ARG A 89 -15.83 -12.94 -17.04
CA ARG A 89 -15.81 -14.18 -17.81
C ARG A 89 -15.30 -15.34 -16.93
N PRO A 90 -16.22 -15.98 -16.16
CA PRO A 90 -15.84 -17.03 -15.24
C PRO A 90 -15.52 -18.34 -15.99
N LEU A 91 -14.62 -19.15 -15.41
CA LEU A 91 -14.50 -20.57 -15.79
C LEU A 91 -15.43 -21.38 -14.90
N ILE A 92 -16.34 -22.13 -15.52
CA ILE A 92 -17.35 -22.89 -14.78
C ILE A 92 -17.01 -24.38 -14.89
N THR A 93 -17.01 -25.07 -13.75
CA THR A 93 -16.79 -26.53 -13.66
C THR A 93 -17.98 -27.16 -12.93
N VAL A 94 -18.43 -28.30 -13.43
CA VAL A 94 -19.53 -29.06 -12.81
C VAL A 94 -19.02 -30.45 -12.47
N VAL A 95 -19.34 -30.92 -11.26
CA VAL A 95 -19.05 -32.29 -10.81
C VAL A 95 -20.29 -32.93 -10.21
N GLU A 96 -20.33 -34.27 -10.24
CA GLU A 96 -21.40 -35.05 -9.60
C GLU A 96 -20.75 -35.94 -8.53
N LYS A 97 -21.19 -35.80 -7.29
CA LYS A 97 -20.74 -36.59 -6.14
C LYS A 97 -21.94 -37.11 -5.38
N GLU A 98 -22.03 -38.42 -5.18
CA GLU A 98 -23.14 -39.05 -4.44
C GLU A 98 -24.56 -38.65 -4.95
N ASN A 99 -24.74 -38.66 -6.25
CA ASN A 99 -26.00 -38.24 -6.94
C ASN A 99 -26.36 -36.75 -6.72
N LYS A 100 -25.45 -35.91 -6.24
CA LYS A 100 -25.59 -34.46 -6.11
C LYS A 100 -24.65 -33.75 -7.05
N LYS A 101 -25.13 -32.69 -7.69
CA LYS A 101 -24.29 -31.86 -8.57
C LYS A 101 -23.81 -30.65 -7.84
N PHE A 102 -22.52 -30.29 -8.07
CA PHE A 102 -21.88 -29.10 -7.57
C PHE A 102 -21.36 -28.30 -8.74
N VAL A 103 -21.44 -26.99 -8.63
CA VAL A 103 -20.95 -26.07 -9.65
C VAL A 103 -19.92 -25.15 -9.00
N SER A 104 -18.78 -24.96 -9.65
CA SER A 104 -17.84 -23.90 -9.30
C SER A 104 -17.78 -22.85 -10.40
N ALA A 105 -17.67 -21.60 -10.00
CA ALA A 105 -17.36 -20.48 -10.88
C ALA A 105 -16.05 -19.84 -10.40
N GLU A 106 -15.01 -19.96 -11.20
CA GLU A 106 -13.72 -19.32 -10.99
C GLU A 106 -13.76 -17.95 -11.64
N ILE A 107 -13.72 -16.91 -10.81
CA ILE A 107 -13.83 -15.51 -11.20
C ILE A 107 -12.40 -14.97 -11.35
N PRO A 108 -11.98 -14.55 -12.56
CA PRO A 108 -10.65 -14.00 -12.76
C PRO A 108 -10.54 -12.61 -12.14
N GLY A 109 -9.38 -12.31 -11.55
CA GLY A 109 -8.99 -10.93 -11.27
C GLY A 109 -8.80 -10.16 -12.58
N ILE A 110 -9.29 -8.93 -12.63
CA ILE A 110 -9.10 -8.06 -13.80
C ILE A 110 -7.86 -7.18 -13.64
N ASP A 111 -7.34 -6.72 -14.78
CA ASP A 111 -6.20 -5.79 -14.78
C ASP A 111 -6.52 -4.53 -13.96
N LEU A 112 -5.53 -4.01 -13.26
CA LEU A 112 -5.66 -2.81 -12.44
C LEU A 112 -6.21 -1.61 -13.23
N ALA A 113 -5.84 -1.48 -14.51
CA ALA A 113 -6.32 -0.41 -15.37
C ALA A 113 -7.82 -0.50 -15.70
N ASP A 114 -8.43 -1.67 -15.50
CA ASP A 114 -9.85 -1.92 -15.75
C ASP A 114 -10.69 -1.88 -14.47
N ARG A 115 -10.04 -1.82 -13.29
CA ARG A 115 -10.73 -1.71 -11.99
C ARG A 115 -11.34 -0.32 -11.80
N PRO A 116 -12.41 -0.20 -11.01
CA PRO A 116 -13.11 -1.29 -10.37
C PRO A 116 -14.09 -2.00 -11.31
N CYS A 117 -14.22 -3.32 -11.17
CA CYS A 117 -15.35 -4.07 -11.68
C CYS A 117 -16.57 -3.78 -10.82
N TYR A 118 -17.70 -3.45 -11.44
CA TYR A 118 -18.90 -3.08 -10.69
C TYR A 118 -20.18 -3.58 -11.35
N TYR A 119 -21.23 -3.74 -10.56
CA TYR A 119 -22.57 -4.06 -11.06
C TYR A 119 -23.22 -2.84 -11.71
N GLN A 120 -23.53 -2.93 -13.02
CA GLN A 120 -24.09 -1.81 -13.80
C GLN A 120 -25.40 -1.27 -13.24
N GLY A 121 -26.27 -2.15 -12.71
CA GLY A 121 -27.58 -1.77 -12.16
C GLY A 121 -27.50 -0.85 -10.92
N ARG A 122 -26.34 -0.78 -10.24
CA ARG A 122 -26.11 0.12 -9.11
C ARG A 122 -25.13 1.24 -9.42
N GLY A 123 -24.50 1.19 -10.59
CA GLY A 123 -23.45 2.12 -10.97
C GLY A 123 -22.16 1.93 -10.15
N ARG A 124 -21.10 2.64 -10.53
CA ARG A 124 -19.77 2.43 -9.99
C ARG A 124 -19.67 2.67 -8.47
N LEU A 125 -20.25 3.75 -7.95
CA LEU A 125 -20.14 4.10 -6.53
C LEU A 125 -20.83 3.11 -5.58
N LYS A 126 -21.91 2.49 -6.01
CA LYS A 126 -22.71 1.58 -5.16
C LYS A 126 -22.64 0.11 -5.60
N GLY A 127 -22.00 -0.15 -6.72
CA GLY A 127 -21.89 -1.48 -7.31
C GLY A 127 -20.47 -2.05 -7.28
N SER A 128 -19.49 -1.31 -6.75
CA SER A 128 -18.10 -1.76 -6.57
C SER A 128 -17.89 -2.33 -5.18
N TYR A 129 -17.28 -3.51 -5.10
CA TYR A 129 -17.01 -4.23 -3.87
C TYR A 129 -15.56 -4.67 -3.81
N THR A 130 -15.03 -4.75 -2.59
CA THR A 130 -13.73 -5.33 -2.26
C THR A 130 -13.91 -6.49 -1.29
N ARG A 131 -12.99 -7.44 -1.28
CA ARG A 131 -13.03 -8.60 -0.38
C ARG A 131 -12.15 -8.34 0.83
N ILE A 132 -12.71 -8.48 2.04
CA ILE A 132 -11.99 -8.36 3.31
C ILE A 132 -12.26 -9.65 4.11
N GLY A 133 -11.28 -10.54 4.15
CA GLY A 133 -11.49 -11.87 4.72
C GLY A 133 -12.53 -12.66 3.92
N ASP A 134 -13.67 -12.98 4.54
CA ASP A 134 -14.81 -13.67 3.95
C ASP A 134 -15.99 -12.74 3.60
N SER A 135 -15.83 -11.43 3.76
CA SER A 135 -16.89 -10.43 3.52
C SER A 135 -16.67 -9.62 2.24
N ASP A 136 -17.78 -9.39 1.52
CA ASP A 136 -17.84 -8.49 0.37
C ASP A 136 -18.27 -7.09 0.82
N GLU A 137 -17.31 -6.18 0.97
CA GLU A 137 -17.55 -4.82 1.45
C GLU A 137 -17.63 -3.80 0.31
N PRO A 138 -18.56 -2.83 0.37
CA PRO A 138 -18.59 -1.75 -0.60
C PRO A 138 -17.29 -0.96 -0.59
N MET A 139 -16.75 -0.66 -1.78
CA MET A 139 -15.60 0.22 -1.91
C MET A 139 -15.93 1.64 -1.46
N THR A 140 -14.98 2.28 -0.81
CA THR A 140 -15.01 3.71 -0.51
C THR A 140 -14.84 4.55 -1.78
N GLU A 141 -15.28 5.81 -1.74
CA GLU A 141 -15.04 6.75 -2.85
C GLU A 141 -13.55 6.93 -3.15
N TYR A 142 -12.71 6.87 -2.13
CA TYR A 142 -11.26 6.95 -2.29
C TYR A 142 -10.67 5.75 -3.02
N GLU A 143 -11.09 4.53 -2.70
CA GLU A 143 -10.62 3.33 -3.41
C GLU A 143 -11.01 3.37 -4.89
N ILE A 144 -12.25 3.79 -5.18
CA ILE A 144 -12.72 3.96 -6.56
C ILE A 144 -11.90 5.05 -7.29
N TYR A 145 -11.66 6.18 -6.62
CA TYR A 145 -10.84 7.26 -7.16
C TYR A 145 -9.41 6.79 -7.47
N SER A 146 -8.80 5.99 -6.59
CA SER A 146 -7.43 5.49 -6.78
C SER A 146 -7.27 4.68 -8.08
N TYR A 147 -8.24 3.81 -8.38
CA TYR A 147 -8.27 3.08 -9.67
C TYR A 147 -8.45 4.02 -10.87
N GLU A 148 -9.35 5.00 -10.77
CA GLU A 148 -9.54 5.97 -11.84
C GLU A 148 -8.33 6.86 -12.08
N ALA A 149 -7.71 7.32 -11.01
CA ALA A 149 -6.50 8.13 -11.08
C ALA A 149 -5.37 7.38 -11.80
N TYR A 150 -5.18 6.10 -11.49
CA TYR A 150 -4.22 5.26 -12.19
C TYR A 150 -4.57 5.08 -13.67
N ARG A 151 -5.81 4.70 -13.97
CA ARG A 151 -6.27 4.46 -15.35
C ARG A 151 -6.17 5.71 -16.24
N ARG A 152 -6.55 6.86 -15.70
CA ARG A 152 -6.54 8.14 -16.43
C ARG A 152 -5.22 8.88 -16.34
N LYS A 153 -4.25 8.34 -15.59
CA LYS A 153 -2.96 8.97 -15.32
C LYS A 153 -3.13 10.40 -14.78
N TYR A 154 -4.00 10.56 -13.78
CA TYR A 154 -4.14 11.83 -13.10
C TYR A 154 -2.80 12.23 -12.45
N GLN A 155 -2.47 13.49 -12.58
CA GLN A 155 -1.24 14.07 -12.06
C GLN A 155 -1.64 15.22 -11.13
N ASP A 156 -1.87 14.87 -9.86
CA ASP A 156 -2.27 15.86 -8.85
C ASP A 156 -1.14 16.83 -8.52
N ASP A 157 0.11 16.44 -8.75
CA ASP A 157 1.29 17.28 -8.55
C ASP A 157 1.33 18.51 -9.47
N ILE A 158 0.64 18.48 -10.61
CA ILE A 158 0.52 19.63 -11.54
C ILE A 158 -0.85 20.31 -11.49
N ARG A 159 -1.70 20.00 -10.51
CA ARG A 159 -2.95 20.74 -10.33
C ARG A 159 -2.67 22.22 -10.01
N GLU A 160 -3.52 23.09 -10.53
CA GLU A 160 -3.41 24.54 -10.32
C GLU A 160 -3.75 24.92 -8.87
N VAL A 161 -2.98 25.84 -8.30
CA VAL A 161 -3.22 26.43 -6.97
C VAL A 161 -3.74 27.86 -7.14
N PRO A 162 -5.06 28.09 -7.00
CA PRO A 162 -5.67 29.36 -7.40
C PRO A 162 -5.16 30.62 -6.69
N ARG A 163 -4.60 30.46 -5.48
CA ARG A 163 -4.12 31.57 -4.65
C ARG A 163 -2.62 31.82 -4.75
N VAL A 164 -1.90 31.03 -5.56
CA VAL A 164 -0.45 31.15 -5.73
C VAL A 164 -0.15 31.75 -7.11
N THR A 165 0.73 32.74 -7.13
CA THR A 165 1.24 33.37 -8.36
C THR A 165 2.74 33.20 -8.45
N LEU A 166 3.34 33.33 -9.63
CA LEU A 166 4.79 33.27 -9.80
C LEU A 166 5.53 34.24 -8.87
N MET A 167 4.96 35.42 -8.64
CA MET A 167 5.55 36.46 -7.78
C MET A 167 5.54 36.07 -6.30
N SER A 168 4.68 35.14 -5.89
CA SER A 168 4.61 34.66 -4.50
C SER A 168 5.55 33.48 -4.24
N LEU A 169 6.26 32.99 -5.26
CA LEU A 169 7.32 31.97 -5.11
C LEU A 169 8.64 32.65 -4.73
N ASP A 170 9.50 31.91 -4.07
CA ASP A 170 10.87 32.30 -3.81
C ASP A 170 11.63 32.41 -5.16
N GLN A 171 11.94 33.65 -5.53
CA GLN A 171 12.55 33.93 -6.84
C GLN A 171 14.00 33.47 -6.92
N GLU A 172 14.71 33.39 -5.81
CA GLU A 172 16.09 32.92 -5.76
C GLU A 172 16.15 31.42 -6.03
N GLU A 173 15.37 30.62 -5.30
CA GLU A 173 15.29 29.18 -5.50
C GLU A 173 14.68 28.80 -6.85
N LEU A 174 13.68 29.53 -7.32
CA LEU A 174 13.12 29.33 -8.66
C LEU A 174 14.15 29.59 -9.76
N ASN A 175 14.90 30.68 -9.68
CA ASN A 175 15.96 30.98 -10.64
C ASN A 175 17.10 29.96 -10.58
N ARG A 176 17.49 29.52 -9.38
CA ARG A 176 18.46 28.44 -9.18
C ARG A 176 18.01 27.14 -9.90
N TYR A 177 16.76 26.76 -9.74
CA TYR A 177 16.20 25.59 -10.41
C TYR A 177 16.24 25.74 -11.94
N VAL A 178 15.86 26.89 -12.48
CA VAL A 178 15.90 27.16 -13.93
C VAL A 178 17.34 27.09 -14.47
N GLU A 179 18.33 27.63 -13.74
CA GLU A 179 19.73 27.53 -14.09
C GLU A 179 20.23 26.08 -14.14
N LEU A 180 19.83 25.26 -13.16
CA LEU A 180 20.15 23.83 -13.14
C LEU A 180 19.54 23.10 -14.36
N LEU A 181 18.30 23.42 -14.71
CA LEU A 181 17.63 22.89 -15.91
C LEU A 181 18.38 23.27 -17.18
N LYS A 182 18.76 24.54 -17.33
CA LYS A 182 19.50 25.05 -18.51
C LYS A 182 20.88 24.41 -18.66
N ARG A 183 21.57 24.18 -17.52
CA ARG A 183 22.87 23.48 -17.51
C ARG A 183 22.74 22.00 -17.85
N GLY A 184 21.73 21.33 -17.33
CA GLY A 184 21.52 19.89 -17.53
C GLY A 184 20.88 19.52 -18.87
N LYS A 185 20.14 20.44 -19.49
CA LYS A 185 19.33 20.17 -20.69
C LYS A 185 19.60 21.21 -21.79
N ARG A 186 20.51 20.90 -22.71
CA ARG A 186 20.98 21.82 -23.77
C ARG A 186 19.86 22.55 -24.51
N ARG A 187 18.72 21.89 -24.78
CA ARG A 187 17.60 22.51 -25.51
C ARG A 187 16.87 23.56 -24.69
N LEU A 188 16.83 23.42 -23.35
CA LEU A 188 16.20 24.41 -22.47
C LEU A 188 17.06 25.68 -22.34
N ALA A 189 18.39 25.59 -22.57
CA ALA A 189 19.28 26.73 -22.47
C ALA A 189 18.96 27.86 -23.49
N THR A 190 18.25 27.54 -24.57
CA THR A 190 17.86 28.48 -25.62
C THR A 190 16.49 29.12 -25.40
N LEU A 191 15.75 28.68 -24.39
CA LEU A 191 14.41 29.15 -24.11
C LEU A 191 14.41 30.29 -23.08
N ASP A 192 13.42 31.16 -23.16
CA ASP A 192 13.12 32.13 -22.12
C ASP A 192 12.53 31.44 -20.90
N ASN A 193 12.54 32.11 -19.74
CA ASN A 193 12.07 31.53 -18.50
C ASN A 193 10.57 31.24 -18.52
N GLU A 194 9.76 32.04 -19.21
CA GLU A 194 8.32 31.82 -19.30
C GLU A 194 8.01 30.50 -19.98
N SER A 195 8.69 30.22 -21.11
CA SER A 195 8.59 28.94 -21.80
C SER A 195 9.05 27.75 -20.93
N ILE A 196 10.10 27.94 -20.13
CA ILE A 196 10.57 26.91 -19.22
C ILE A 196 9.54 26.66 -18.10
N TYR A 197 8.91 27.69 -17.55
CA TYR A 197 7.90 27.55 -16.53
C TYR A 197 6.71 26.72 -16.99
N GLU A 198 6.24 26.95 -18.22
CA GLU A 198 5.17 26.12 -18.82
C GLU A 198 5.62 24.68 -19.09
N LEU A 199 6.77 24.50 -19.75
CA LEU A 199 7.29 23.18 -20.12
C LEU A 199 7.59 22.29 -18.91
N MET A 200 8.07 22.89 -17.82
CA MET A 200 8.41 22.17 -16.59
C MET A 200 7.24 22.11 -15.59
N SER A 201 6.06 22.58 -16.01
CA SER A 201 4.85 22.58 -15.20
C SER A 201 5.01 23.34 -13.86
N ILE A 202 5.82 24.40 -13.85
CA ILE A 202 5.88 25.33 -12.72
C ILE A 202 4.58 26.14 -12.69
N LYS A 203 4.09 26.53 -13.86
CA LYS A 203 2.77 27.13 -14.04
C LYS A 203 2.01 26.45 -15.17
N ARG A 204 0.72 26.69 -15.21
CA ARG A 204 -0.20 26.36 -16.31
C ARG A 204 -1.05 27.60 -16.59
N GLY A 205 -0.80 28.26 -17.72
CA GLY A 205 -1.35 29.61 -17.95
C GLY A 205 -0.87 30.59 -16.88
N GLU A 206 -1.79 31.27 -16.20
CA GLU A 206 -1.46 32.27 -15.17
C GLU A 206 -1.33 31.67 -13.74
N LYS A 207 -1.55 30.37 -13.56
CA LYS A 207 -1.59 29.73 -12.26
C LYS A 207 -0.39 28.83 -12.00
N VAL A 208 0.09 28.88 -10.78
CA VAL A 208 1.18 28.01 -10.28
C VAL A 208 0.63 26.62 -9.96
N THR A 209 1.43 25.61 -10.20
CA THR A 209 1.10 24.21 -9.90
C THR A 209 1.38 23.85 -8.42
N LEU A 210 0.82 22.71 -7.98
CA LEU A 210 1.06 22.21 -6.64
C LEU A 210 2.54 21.86 -6.42
N SER A 211 3.19 21.17 -7.36
CA SER A 211 4.62 20.85 -7.26
C SER A 211 5.48 22.10 -7.12
N ALA A 212 5.22 23.14 -7.92
CA ALA A 212 5.95 24.38 -7.80
C ALA A 212 5.67 25.10 -6.47
N THR A 213 4.43 25.03 -5.97
CA THR A 213 4.08 25.57 -4.64
C THR A 213 4.83 24.83 -3.53
N LEU A 214 4.90 23.49 -3.58
CA LEU A 214 5.58 22.68 -2.57
C LEU A 214 7.12 22.80 -2.62
N LEU A 215 7.67 23.23 -3.73
CA LEU A 215 9.11 23.36 -3.91
C LEU A 215 9.63 24.79 -3.71
N PHE A 216 8.83 25.79 -4.08
CA PHE A 216 9.32 27.16 -4.22
C PHE A 216 8.48 28.21 -3.47
N SER A 217 7.36 27.84 -2.83
CA SER A 217 6.64 28.78 -1.98
C SER A 217 7.41 28.99 -0.67
N PRO A 218 7.55 30.24 -0.16
CA PRO A 218 8.14 30.49 1.14
C PRO A 218 7.44 29.76 2.29
N TYR A 219 6.15 29.48 2.16
CA TYR A 219 5.37 28.75 3.16
C TYR A 219 4.18 28.02 2.51
N PRO A 220 4.39 26.81 1.95
CA PRO A 220 3.35 26.03 1.29
C PRO A 220 2.14 25.72 2.16
N GLN A 221 2.34 25.58 3.48
CA GLN A 221 1.30 25.23 4.46
C GLN A 221 0.30 26.37 4.70
N ALA A 222 0.58 27.61 4.25
CA ALA A 222 -0.42 28.67 4.19
C ALA A 222 -1.58 28.34 3.23
N TYR A 223 -1.31 27.54 2.21
CA TYR A 223 -2.29 27.09 1.22
C TYR A 223 -2.82 25.69 1.54
N PHE A 224 -1.96 24.83 2.05
CA PHE A 224 -2.20 23.42 2.34
C PHE A 224 -1.73 23.07 3.76
N PRO A 225 -2.49 23.42 4.80
CA PRO A 225 -2.03 23.28 6.18
C PRO A 225 -1.62 21.86 6.57
N GLN A 226 -2.17 20.80 5.93
CA GLN A 226 -1.86 19.42 6.27
C GLN A 226 -0.82 18.75 5.34
N LEU A 227 -0.31 19.47 4.34
CA LEU A 227 0.82 18.98 3.56
C LEU A 227 2.15 19.22 4.30
N CYS A 228 2.29 18.57 5.44
CA CYS A 228 3.40 18.65 6.37
C CYS A 228 3.74 17.25 6.91
N ILE A 229 4.76 17.18 7.77
CA ILE A 229 5.09 15.98 8.53
C ILE A 229 4.77 16.23 10.00
N THR A 230 4.01 15.35 10.64
CA THR A 230 3.86 15.32 12.09
C THR A 230 4.84 14.28 12.65
N ALA A 231 5.80 14.74 13.43
CA ALA A 231 6.84 13.90 14.02
C ALA A 231 6.62 13.79 15.53
N ILE A 232 6.58 12.54 16.05
CA ILE A 232 6.38 12.27 17.48
C ILE A 232 7.32 11.17 17.97
N VAL A 233 7.69 11.23 19.24
CA VAL A 233 8.42 10.17 19.96
C VAL A 233 7.52 9.61 21.05
N ILE A 234 7.22 8.34 20.97
CA ILE A 234 6.39 7.62 21.96
C ILE A 234 7.33 6.91 22.95
N PRO A 235 7.13 7.09 24.27
CA PRO A 235 7.96 6.49 25.30
C PRO A 235 7.60 4.99 25.54
N GLY A 236 7.57 4.20 24.46
CA GLY A 236 7.19 2.78 24.49
C GLY A 236 7.08 2.18 23.12
N ARG A 237 6.47 0.97 23.04
CA ARG A 237 6.38 0.18 21.81
C ARG A 237 5.02 0.27 21.13
N THR A 238 4.02 0.87 21.76
CA THR A 238 2.65 0.97 21.25
C THR A 238 2.11 2.38 21.36
N ILE A 239 1.21 2.75 20.45
CA ILE A 239 0.48 4.02 20.54
C ILE A 239 -0.33 4.02 21.87
N GLY A 240 -0.18 5.09 22.65
CA GLY A 240 -0.82 5.22 23.96
C GLY A 240 0.05 4.81 25.15
N SER A 241 1.25 4.28 24.90
CA SER A 241 2.24 4.11 25.98
C SER A 241 2.53 5.46 26.63
N LEU A 242 2.64 5.44 27.98
CA LEU A 242 2.97 6.63 28.77
C LEU A 242 4.40 6.49 29.32
N GLY A 243 5.12 7.59 29.41
CA GLY A 243 6.41 7.63 30.07
C GLY A 243 6.29 7.67 31.60
N ASP A 244 7.43 7.71 32.26
CA ASP A 244 7.53 7.59 33.74
C ASP A 244 6.79 8.72 34.50
N MET A 245 6.63 9.89 33.88
CA MET A 245 5.88 11.02 34.44
C MET A 245 4.47 11.15 33.86
N GLY A 246 4.00 10.14 33.10
CA GLY A 246 2.69 10.14 32.44
C GLY A 246 2.63 10.92 31.13
N GLU A 247 3.78 11.30 30.56
CA GLU A 247 3.87 11.97 29.28
C GLU A 247 3.47 11.02 28.13
N ARG A 248 2.69 11.53 27.17
CA ARG A 248 2.28 10.79 25.97
C ARG A 248 3.34 10.79 24.88
N PHE A 249 4.12 11.85 24.82
CA PHE A 249 5.20 12.04 23.85
C PHE A 249 6.42 12.57 24.55
N SER A 250 7.58 11.96 24.31
CA SER A 250 8.86 12.46 24.82
C SER A 250 9.36 13.65 23.98
N ASP A 251 8.97 13.71 22.70
CA ASP A 251 9.20 14.84 21.79
C ASP A 251 8.08 14.88 20.74
N ASN A 252 7.74 16.06 20.26
CA ASN A 252 6.81 16.23 19.15
C ASN A 252 7.13 17.50 18.36
N GLN A 253 6.95 17.42 17.05
CA GLN A 253 7.17 18.55 16.15
C GLN A 253 6.24 18.46 14.95
N ARG A 254 5.68 19.60 14.57
CA ARG A 254 5.07 19.77 13.26
C ARG A 254 6.13 20.36 12.34
N ILE A 255 6.49 19.64 11.30
CA ILE A 255 7.53 20.00 10.34
C ILE A 255 6.86 20.54 9.09
N GLU A 256 7.15 21.78 8.77
CA GLU A 256 6.55 22.57 7.70
C GLU A 256 7.66 23.17 6.82
N GLY A 257 7.29 23.84 5.72
CA GLY A 257 8.21 24.39 4.74
C GLY A 257 8.08 23.71 3.39
N THR A 258 9.04 23.94 2.54
CA THR A 258 9.18 23.24 1.25
C THR A 258 9.55 21.76 1.46
N ILE A 259 9.40 20.94 0.41
CA ILE A 259 9.79 19.51 0.49
C ILE A 259 11.26 19.32 0.91
N PRO A 260 12.23 20.06 0.35
CA PRO A 260 13.62 20.00 0.84
C PRO A 260 13.78 20.34 2.33
N GLU A 261 13.15 21.42 2.78
CA GLU A 261 13.19 21.84 4.19
C GLU A 261 12.53 20.81 5.11
N MET A 262 11.39 20.26 4.72
CA MET A 262 10.74 19.20 5.50
C MET A 262 11.60 17.94 5.60
N LEU A 263 12.34 17.58 4.56
CA LEU A 263 13.29 16.46 4.60
C LEU A 263 14.40 16.72 5.61
N ASP A 264 15.03 17.90 5.56
CA ASP A 264 16.16 18.24 6.42
C ASP A 264 15.72 18.33 7.89
N GLU A 265 14.59 18.98 8.18
CA GLU A 265 14.05 19.09 9.53
C GLU A 265 13.60 17.74 10.09
N ALA A 266 13.01 16.85 9.27
CA ALA A 266 12.65 15.51 9.70
C ALA A 266 13.91 14.68 10.04
N LEU A 267 14.97 14.82 9.27
CA LEU A 267 16.26 14.18 9.58
C LEU A 267 16.87 14.73 10.87
N LEU A 268 16.78 16.04 11.12
CA LEU A 268 17.23 16.65 12.38
C LEU A 268 16.41 16.12 13.55
N PHE A 269 15.08 16.02 13.40
CA PHE A 269 14.21 15.44 14.42
C PHE A 269 14.63 14.01 14.78
N VAL A 270 14.84 13.14 13.78
CA VAL A 270 15.28 11.76 14.02
C VAL A 270 16.66 11.74 14.68
N LYS A 271 17.61 12.52 14.19
CA LYS A 271 18.97 12.56 14.74
C LYS A 271 19.02 12.97 16.22
N ARG A 272 18.22 13.93 16.65
CA ARG A 272 18.21 14.38 18.05
C ARG A 272 17.53 13.38 19.00
N ASN A 273 16.64 12.53 18.46
CA ASN A 273 15.86 11.55 19.24
C ASN A 273 16.42 10.13 19.19
N MET A 274 17.46 9.85 18.40
CA MET A 274 18.13 8.56 18.40
C MET A 274 19.41 8.59 19.23
N ARG A 275 19.81 7.40 19.73
CA ARG A 275 21.05 7.24 20.48
C ARG A 275 22.21 7.05 19.51
N THR A 276 23.38 7.57 19.91
CA THR A 276 24.65 7.31 19.25
C THR A 276 25.53 6.48 20.17
N LYS A 277 25.95 5.30 19.72
CA LYS A 277 26.89 4.42 20.44
C LYS A 277 28.29 4.61 19.88
N THR A 278 29.27 4.82 20.75
CA THR A 278 30.66 4.80 20.36
C THR A 278 31.22 3.38 20.44
N ILE A 279 31.64 2.84 19.33
CA ILE A 279 32.25 1.52 19.22
C ILE A 279 33.75 1.69 18.98
N ILE A 280 34.57 1.02 19.77
CA ILE A 280 36.02 0.96 19.57
C ILE A 280 36.37 -0.42 19.03
N SER A 281 36.88 -0.49 17.81
CA SER A 281 37.29 -1.74 17.20
C SER A 281 38.39 -2.41 18.06
N PRO A 282 38.20 -3.63 18.56
CA PRO A 282 39.16 -4.34 19.35
C PRO A 282 40.45 -4.70 18.57
N THR A 283 40.34 -4.78 17.23
CA THR A 283 41.48 -5.13 16.35
C THR A 283 42.25 -3.93 15.87
N THR A 284 41.60 -2.77 15.65
CA THR A 284 42.26 -1.60 15.05
C THR A 284 42.36 -0.41 16.00
N GLY A 285 41.71 -0.46 17.17
CA GLY A 285 41.61 0.66 18.11
C GLY A 285 40.84 1.89 17.56
N ARG A 286 40.29 1.81 16.36
CA ARG A 286 39.53 2.91 15.74
C ARG A 286 38.17 3.08 16.41
N ARG A 287 37.87 4.34 16.74
CA ARG A 287 36.55 4.76 17.18
C ARG A 287 35.61 4.90 15.98
N THR A 288 34.40 4.32 16.07
CA THR A 288 33.31 4.51 15.14
C THR A 288 32.06 4.87 15.93
N ASP A 289 31.45 5.98 15.62
CA ASP A 289 30.17 6.36 16.22
C ASP A 289 29.03 5.76 15.36
N ARG A 290 28.18 4.99 16.00
CA ARG A 290 27.06 4.29 15.35
C ARG A 290 25.76 4.77 15.95
N THR A 291 24.86 5.22 15.07
CA THR A 291 23.50 5.60 15.41
C THR A 291 22.57 4.40 15.50
N ASP A 292 21.43 4.53 16.19
CA ASP A 292 20.41 3.46 16.27
C ASP A 292 19.92 3.03 14.89
N TYR A 293 19.86 3.96 13.93
CA TYR A 293 19.43 3.72 12.54
C TYR A 293 20.46 4.30 11.56
N PRO A 294 20.66 3.66 10.39
CA PRO A 294 21.46 4.27 9.32
C PRO A 294 20.72 5.48 8.76
N ILE A 295 21.37 6.65 8.84
CA ILE A 295 20.79 7.93 8.41
C ILE A 295 20.38 7.91 6.94
N THR A 296 21.14 7.23 6.10
CA THR A 296 20.83 7.05 4.68
C THR A 296 19.50 6.33 4.48
N ALA A 297 19.23 5.26 5.25
CA ALA A 297 17.96 4.54 5.19
C ALA A 297 16.78 5.42 5.64
N VAL A 298 16.94 6.16 6.73
CA VAL A 298 15.91 7.08 7.23
C VAL A 298 15.64 8.18 6.22
N ARG A 299 16.69 8.80 5.65
CA ARG A 299 16.57 9.83 4.63
C ARG A 299 15.78 9.33 3.42
N GLU A 300 16.13 8.15 2.96
CA GLU A 300 15.49 7.55 1.80
C GLU A 300 14.02 7.23 2.07
N ALA A 301 13.67 6.73 3.26
CA ALA A 301 12.30 6.48 3.64
C ALA A 301 11.46 7.76 3.74
N ILE A 302 12.01 8.86 4.28
CA ILE A 302 11.32 10.16 4.39
C ILE A 302 11.12 10.78 3.00
N ILE A 303 12.17 10.82 2.16
CA ILE A 303 12.05 11.42 0.83
C ILE A 303 11.09 10.62 -0.06
N ASN A 304 11.09 9.30 0.03
CA ASN A 304 10.12 8.45 -0.67
C ASN A 304 8.69 8.75 -0.21
N ALA A 305 8.46 8.98 1.07
CA ALA A 305 7.15 9.40 1.57
C ALA A 305 6.72 10.75 0.96
N LEU A 306 7.61 11.73 0.89
CA LEU A 306 7.33 13.05 0.31
C LEU A 306 7.09 12.99 -1.20
N VAL A 307 7.89 12.21 -1.95
CA VAL A 307 7.79 12.10 -3.41
C VAL A 307 6.55 11.31 -3.84
N HIS A 308 6.26 10.20 -3.15
CA HIS A 308 5.20 9.26 -3.53
C HIS A 308 3.90 9.45 -2.78
N ARG A 309 3.79 10.49 -1.93
CA ARG A 309 2.54 10.87 -1.28
C ARG A 309 1.42 11.01 -2.30
N ASP A 310 0.23 10.62 -1.90
CA ASP A 310 -0.99 11.02 -2.61
C ASP A 310 -1.31 12.49 -2.33
N TYR A 311 -1.19 13.33 -3.36
CA TYR A 311 -1.49 14.76 -3.30
C TYR A 311 -2.90 15.10 -3.79
N SER A 312 -3.77 14.09 -3.93
CA SER A 312 -5.17 14.32 -4.31
C SER A 312 -5.95 15.07 -3.22
N ILE A 313 -7.13 15.54 -3.60
CA ILE A 313 -8.05 16.20 -2.65
C ILE A 313 -8.53 15.28 -1.53
N HIS A 314 -8.48 13.97 -1.72
CA HIS A 314 -8.93 12.97 -0.73
C HIS A 314 -7.97 12.83 0.45
N THR A 315 -6.69 13.07 0.22
CA THR A 315 -5.63 12.91 1.23
C THR A 315 -4.99 14.25 1.64
N GLU A 316 -5.41 15.36 1.05
CA GLU A 316 -4.88 16.70 1.33
C GLU A 316 -4.98 17.09 2.82
N GLY A 317 -6.00 16.60 3.51
CA GLY A 317 -6.21 16.82 4.94
C GLY A 317 -5.40 15.91 5.87
N MET A 318 -4.51 15.04 5.35
CA MET A 318 -3.79 14.02 6.12
C MET A 318 -2.28 14.29 6.09
N PRO A 319 -1.61 14.61 7.21
CA PRO A 319 -0.16 14.78 7.22
C PRO A 319 0.57 13.43 7.07
N ILE A 320 1.82 13.46 6.61
CA ILE A 320 2.74 12.33 6.80
C ILE A 320 3.03 12.21 8.30
N GLN A 321 3.01 11.00 8.85
CA GLN A 321 3.33 10.76 10.25
C GLN A 321 4.70 10.09 10.35
N LEU A 322 5.60 10.69 11.11
CA LEU A 322 6.90 10.15 11.50
C LEU A 322 6.85 9.79 12.98
N ILE A 323 6.76 8.52 13.30
CA ILE A 323 6.56 8.03 14.67
C ILE A 323 7.81 7.26 15.10
N MET A 324 8.49 7.73 16.14
CA MET A 324 9.59 7.02 16.76
C MET A 324 9.09 6.31 18.02
N PHE A 325 9.16 4.99 18.01
CA PHE A 325 8.93 4.13 19.17
C PHE A 325 10.25 3.76 19.86
N GLU A 326 10.15 3.10 20.98
CA GLU A 326 11.32 2.58 21.68
C GLU A 326 12.15 1.62 20.82
N ASP A 327 11.52 0.83 19.96
CA ASP A 327 12.12 -0.26 19.18
C ASP A 327 12.18 -0.02 17.67
N ARG A 328 11.48 0.99 17.12
CA ARG A 328 11.38 1.24 15.68
C ARG A 328 11.01 2.68 15.33
N ILE A 329 11.20 3.00 14.06
CA ILE A 329 10.61 4.19 13.42
C ILE A 329 9.52 3.70 12.46
N GLU A 330 8.36 4.35 12.48
CA GLU A 330 7.30 4.17 11.48
C GLU A 330 7.09 5.48 10.71
N ILE A 331 6.97 5.37 9.38
CA ILE A 331 6.60 6.48 8.50
C ILE A 331 5.30 6.08 7.82
N HIS A 332 4.21 6.76 8.16
CA HIS A 332 2.89 6.56 7.59
C HIS A 332 2.65 7.62 6.53
N ASN A 333 2.53 7.20 5.30
CA ASN A 333 2.36 8.07 4.14
C ASN A 333 0.93 7.96 3.60
N PRO A 334 0.16 9.08 3.51
CA PRO A 334 -1.15 9.06 2.87
C PRO A 334 -1.06 8.65 1.40
N GLY A 335 -1.89 7.67 1.02
CA GLY A 335 -1.87 7.02 -0.28
C GLY A 335 -1.16 5.66 -0.24
N GLY A 336 -1.84 4.61 -0.68
CA GLY A 336 -1.27 3.28 -0.85
C GLY A 336 -0.31 3.19 -2.04
N LEU A 337 0.15 2.00 -2.36
CA LEU A 337 0.97 1.73 -3.54
C LEU A 337 0.27 2.24 -4.81
N TYR A 338 1.06 2.77 -5.73
CA TYR A 338 0.55 3.31 -7.00
C TYR A 338 0.94 2.42 -8.16
N GLY A 339 -0.05 2.12 -9.02
CA GLY A 339 0.19 1.28 -10.18
C GLY A 339 0.14 -0.22 -9.87
N ARG A 340 0.82 -1.00 -10.70
CA ARG A 340 0.78 -2.48 -10.66
C ARG A 340 1.77 -3.12 -9.69
N ILE A 341 2.53 -2.31 -8.97
CA ILE A 341 3.54 -2.82 -8.06
C ILE A 341 2.89 -3.37 -6.78
N THR A 342 3.33 -4.53 -6.35
CA THR A 342 2.93 -5.17 -5.08
C THR A 342 4.05 -5.06 -4.04
N ILE A 343 3.74 -5.30 -2.78
CA ILE A 343 4.71 -5.22 -1.67
C ILE A 343 5.94 -6.12 -1.92
N ASP A 344 5.73 -7.34 -2.42
CA ASP A 344 6.79 -8.31 -2.71
C ASP A 344 7.67 -7.92 -3.90
N GLN A 345 7.17 -7.05 -4.80
CA GLN A 345 7.88 -6.53 -5.96
C GLN A 345 8.66 -5.24 -5.67
N LEU A 346 8.44 -4.62 -4.50
CA LEU A 346 9.13 -3.39 -4.11
C LEU A 346 10.66 -3.53 -4.16
N GLY A 347 11.30 -2.67 -4.95
CA GLY A 347 12.74 -2.67 -5.17
C GLY A 347 13.24 -3.73 -6.14
N LYS A 348 12.37 -4.55 -6.75
CA LYS A 348 12.71 -5.55 -7.77
C LYS A 348 12.34 -5.13 -9.18
N ILE A 349 11.28 -4.35 -9.31
CA ILE A 349 10.80 -3.81 -10.60
C ILE A 349 10.71 -2.30 -10.54
N GLN A 350 10.67 -1.69 -11.73
CA GLN A 350 10.48 -0.25 -11.86
C GLN A 350 9.04 0.12 -11.54
N PRO A 351 8.78 0.95 -10.50
CA PRO A 351 7.43 1.38 -10.17
C PRO A 351 6.94 2.48 -11.12
N ASP A 352 5.63 2.56 -11.30
CA ASP A 352 4.99 3.78 -11.78
C ASP A 352 5.14 4.90 -10.73
N THR A 353 5.22 6.15 -11.16
CA THR A 353 5.20 7.29 -10.23
C THR A 353 3.88 8.04 -10.32
N ARG A 354 3.32 8.38 -9.16
CA ARG A 354 2.10 9.19 -9.04
C ARG A 354 2.37 10.65 -9.36
N ASN A 355 3.56 11.16 -8.96
CA ASN A 355 3.95 12.56 -9.03
C ASN A 355 5.21 12.75 -9.91
N PRO A 356 5.10 12.56 -11.25
CA PRO A 356 6.28 12.53 -12.12
C PRO A 356 6.97 13.89 -12.23
N VAL A 357 6.23 15.00 -12.16
CA VAL A 357 6.80 16.35 -12.25
C VAL A 357 7.57 16.69 -10.99
N LEU A 358 6.98 16.39 -9.81
CA LEU A 358 7.64 16.58 -8.53
C LEU A 358 8.93 15.74 -8.43
N ALA A 359 8.86 14.45 -8.81
CA ALA A 359 10.02 13.55 -8.80
C ALA A 359 11.15 14.07 -9.70
N SER A 360 10.83 14.51 -10.92
CA SER A 360 11.81 15.07 -11.89
C SER A 360 12.40 16.40 -11.38
N ALA A 361 11.61 17.23 -10.70
CA ALA A 361 12.10 18.48 -10.14
C ALA A 361 13.09 18.23 -8.98
N LEU A 362 12.78 17.31 -8.07
CA LEU A 362 13.67 16.93 -6.98
C LEU A 362 14.96 16.26 -7.46
N GLU A 363 14.91 15.49 -8.54
CA GLU A 363 16.11 14.96 -9.20
C GLU A 363 16.98 16.10 -9.77
N THR A 364 16.37 17.09 -10.44
CA THR A 364 17.07 18.25 -10.96
C THR A 364 17.74 19.07 -9.86
N LEU A 365 17.10 19.19 -8.70
CA LEU A 365 17.63 19.85 -7.50
C LEU A 365 18.72 19.01 -6.79
N GLY A 366 18.96 17.77 -7.22
CA GLY A 366 19.95 16.87 -6.62
C GLY A 366 19.53 16.29 -5.26
N ILE A 367 18.22 16.32 -4.94
CA ILE A 367 17.68 15.82 -3.68
C ILE A 367 17.40 14.33 -3.75
N THR A 368 16.99 13.83 -4.91
CA THR A 368 16.76 12.40 -5.21
C THR A 368 17.60 11.97 -6.41
N GLU A 369 17.90 10.67 -6.49
CA GLU A 369 18.57 10.10 -7.68
C GLU A 369 17.59 9.56 -8.72
N ASN A 370 16.30 9.40 -8.37
CA ASN A 370 15.21 8.87 -9.23
C ASN A 370 15.61 7.64 -10.09
N ARG A 371 16.43 6.74 -9.52
CA ARG A 371 16.96 5.54 -10.19
C ARG A 371 16.42 4.24 -9.61
N TYR A 372 15.26 4.30 -8.95
CA TYR A 372 14.61 3.15 -8.31
C TYR A 372 15.48 2.44 -7.25
N SER A 373 16.49 3.13 -6.76
CA SER A 373 17.44 2.63 -5.77
C SER A 373 16.96 2.77 -4.32
N GLY A 374 15.87 3.51 -4.08
CA GLY A 374 15.43 3.88 -2.73
C GLY A 374 15.17 2.68 -1.81
N ILE A 375 14.26 1.79 -2.19
CA ILE A 375 13.97 0.58 -1.38
C ILE A 375 15.18 -0.35 -1.26
N PRO A 376 15.93 -0.68 -2.33
CA PRO A 376 17.19 -1.40 -2.23
C PRO A 376 18.20 -0.73 -1.29
N THR A 377 18.32 0.59 -1.32
CA THR A 377 19.22 1.34 -0.43
C THR A 377 18.81 1.20 1.02
N ILE A 378 17.51 1.33 1.34
CA ILE A 378 17.00 1.14 2.71
C ILE A 378 17.37 -0.27 3.20
N ARG A 379 17.09 -1.32 2.43
CA ARG A 379 17.39 -2.70 2.80
C ARG A 379 18.90 -2.93 3.01
N MET A 380 19.71 -2.47 2.08
CA MET A 380 21.19 -2.60 2.14
C MET A 380 21.79 -1.87 3.36
N GLU A 381 21.32 -0.67 3.65
CA GLU A 381 21.84 0.11 4.79
C GLU A 381 21.40 -0.51 6.13
N MET A 382 20.17 -1.05 6.23
CA MET A 382 19.74 -1.81 7.41
C MET A 382 20.60 -3.07 7.60
N GLU A 383 20.91 -3.79 6.53
CA GLU A 383 21.77 -4.98 6.57
C GLU A 383 23.22 -4.64 6.98
N LYS A 384 23.83 -3.57 6.45
CA LYS A 384 25.14 -3.10 6.84
C LYS A 384 25.22 -2.76 8.34
N TYR A 385 24.12 -2.31 8.93
CA TYR A 385 23.99 -2.06 10.36
C TYR A 385 23.64 -3.33 11.15
N ASN A 386 23.56 -4.49 10.52
CA ASN A 386 23.11 -5.74 11.13
C ASN A 386 21.78 -5.56 11.90
N LEU A 387 20.84 -4.83 11.31
CA LEU A 387 19.51 -4.60 11.85
C LEU A 387 18.49 -5.49 11.13
N ARG A 388 17.35 -5.73 11.79
CA ARG A 388 16.21 -6.39 11.19
C ARG A 388 15.82 -5.69 9.89
N GLN A 389 15.44 -6.46 8.86
CA GLN A 389 15.02 -5.92 7.57
C GLN A 389 13.79 -5.02 7.72
N PRO A 390 13.70 -3.95 6.90
CA PRO A 390 12.56 -3.04 6.94
C PRO A 390 11.28 -3.78 6.54
N GLU A 391 10.18 -3.38 7.14
CA GLU A 391 8.84 -3.85 6.80
C GLU A 391 8.10 -2.76 6.03
N PHE A 392 7.41 -3.18 4.98
CA PHE A 392 6.59 -2.31 4.13
C PHE A 392 5.16 -2.85 4.13
N LEU A 393 4.20 -1.98 4.41
CA LEU A 393 2.78 -2.33 4.48
C LEU A 393 1.96 -1.37 3.61
N ASP A 394 0.95 -1.91 2.94
CA ASP A 394 -0.06 -1.13 2.22
C ASP A 394 -1.41 -1.38 2.88
N GLU A 395 -1.84 -0.46 3.72
CA GLU A 395 -3.01 -0.63 4.56
C GLU A 395 -4.00 0.52 4.36
N ARG A 396 -5.16 0.19 3.79
CA ARG A 396 -6.34 1.09 3.72
C ARG A 396 -6.03 2.51 3.24
N GLY A 397 -5.24 2.63 2.17
CA GLY A 397 -4.89 3.92 1.60
C GLY A 397 -3.75 4.64 2.32
N SER A 398 -2.95 3.93 3.10
CA SER A 398 -1.70 4.41 3.69
C SER A 398 -0.57 3.43 3.40
N PHE A 399 0.57 3.94 2.98
CA PHE A 399 1.79 3.16 2.85
C PHE A 399 2.67 3.37 4.08
N ILE A 400 3.05 2.28 4.75
CA ILE A 400 3.79 2.33 6.01
C ILE A 400 5.17 1.70 5.83
N VAL A 401 6.19 2.42 6.26
CA VAL A 401 7.58 1.92 6.34
C VAL A 401 7.95 1.79 7.81
N LYS A 402 8.43 0.59 8.21
CA LYS A 402 8.94 0.35 9.57
C LYS A 402 10.42 0.01 9.52
N LEU A 403 11.23 0.77 10.25
CA LEU A 403 12.66 0.56 10.43
C LEU A 403 12.90 0.16 11.89
N TYR A 404 13.44 -1.04 12.11
CA TYR A 404 13.68 -1.59 13.44
C TYR A 404 15.11 -1.35 13.88
N LYS A 405 15.34 -1.10 15.19
CA LYS A 405 16.68 -0.99 15.77
C LYS A 405 17.20 -2.27 16.40
N GLU A 406 16.35 -3.32 16.40
CA GLU A 406 16.74 -4.65 16.85
C GLU A 406 17.79 -5.25 15.93
N SER A 407 18.76 -5.96 16.53
CA SER A 407 19.75 -6.71 15.77
C SER A 407 19.06 -7.84 14.97
N LYS A 408 19.61 -8.12 13.78
CA LYS A 408 19.17 -9.26 12.97
C LYS A 408 19.28 -10.58 13.75
N ASN A 409 20.36 -10.75 14.49
CA ASN A 409 20.59 -11.98 15.27
C ASN A 409 19.57 -12.11 16.41
N ASP A 410 19.28 -11.02 17.15
CA ASP A 410 18.29 -11.05 18.22
C ASP A 410 16.88 -11.40 17.68
N TYR A 411 16.55 -10.91 16.49
CA TYR A 411 15.29 -11.22 15.84
C TYR A 411 15.24 -12.66 15.31
N GLU A 412 16.35 -13.16 14.71
CA GLU A 412 16.45 -14.55 14.24
C GLU A 412 16.40 -15.53 15.41
N ASP A 413 17.03 -15.20 16.54
CA ASP A 413 16.96 -16.01 17.76
C ASP A 413 15.53 -16.06 18.33
N MET A 414 14.81 -14.93 18.31
CA MET A 414 13.38 -14.88 18.72
C MET A 414 12.46 -15.58 17.72
N SER A 415 12.78 -15.54 16.43
CA SER A 415 11.98 -16.18 15.37
C SER A 415 12.34 -17.65 15.13
N ASN A 416 13.52 -18.09 15.58
CA ASN A 416 14.00 -19.47 15.55
C ASN A 416 13.60 -20.27 16.79
N ASP A 417 12.61 -19.81 17.54
CA ASP A 417 11.95 -20.69 18.50
C ASP A 417 11.46 -21.92 17.72
N GLU A 418 12.00 -23.07 18.07
CA GLU A 418 11.78 -24.35 17.39
C GLU A 418 10.29 -24.67 17.30
N GLU A 419 9.50 -24.26 18.29
CA GLU A 419 8.04 -24.38 18.31
C GLU A 419 7.37 -23.49 17.24
N THR A 420 7.80 -22.24 17.07
CA THR A 420 7.25 -21.33 16.06
C THR A 420 7.56 -21.79 14.64
N ASN A 421 8.78 -22.23 14.38
CA ASN A 421 9.17 -22.79 13.08
C ASN A 421 8.40 -24.08 12.75
N ASN A 422 8.26 -24.96 13.72
CA ASN A 422 7.49 -26.19 13.58
C ASN A 422 6.00 -25.89 13.32
N LEU A 423 5.43 -24.88 13.97
CA LEU A 423 4.06 -24.44 13.72
C LEU A 423 3.90 -23.85 12.30
N ILE A 424 4.83 -23.04 11.83
CA ILE A 424 4.82 -22.52 10.46
C ILE A 424 4.90 -23.66 9.44
N VAL A 425 5.77 -24.65 9.67
CA VAL A 425 5.87 -25.82 8.80
C VAL A 425 4.58 -26.65 8.85
N PHE A 426 4.00 -26.83 10.03
CA PHE A 426 2.73 -27.53 10.21
C PHE A 426 1.57 -26.83 9.48
N CYS A 427 1.56 -25.50 9.47
CA CYS A 427 0.56 -24.66 8.80
C CYS A 427 0.80 -24.42 7.31
N LYS A 428 1.88 -24.96 6.69
CA LYS A 428 2.07 -24.90 5.22
C LYS A 428 0.94 -25.58 4.44
N THR A 429 0.24 -26.50 5.06
CA THR A 429 -1.04 -27.00 4.57
C THR A 429 -2.17 -26.44 5.42
N PRO A 430 -3.34 -26.14 4.83
CA PRO A 430 -4.48 -25.62 5.59
C PRO A 430 -4.83 -26.53 6.77
N ARG A 431 -4.97 -25.93 7.98
CA ARG A 431 -5.26 -26.62 9.24
C ARG A 431 -6.49 -26.03 9.90
N THR A 432 -7.27 -26.86 10.57
CA THR A 432 -8.38 -26.38 11.40
C THR A 432 -7.84 -25.79 12.70
N ARG A 433 -8.63 -24.91 13.33
CA ARG A 433 -8.31 -24.37 14.67
C ARG A 433 -8.02 -25.50 15.68
N LYS A 434 -8.80 -26.58 15.65
CA LYS A 434 -8.63 -27.73 16.53
C LYS A 434 -7.28 -28.41 16.30
N GLU A 435 -6.88 -28.68 15.05
CA GLU A 435 -5.57 -29.26 14.74
C GLU A 435 -4.40 -28.39 15.22
N ILE A 436 -4.55 -27.05 15.14
CA ILE A 436 -3.53 -26.11 15.64
C ILE A 436 -3.48 -26.14 17.18
N CYS A 437 -4.64 -26.13 17.84
CA CYS A 437 -4.71 -26.23 19.32
C CYS A 437 -4.14 -27.57 19.81
N ASP A 438 -4.50 -28.68 19.16
CA ASP A 438 -3.98 -30.01 19.50
C ASP A 438 -2.46 -30.09 19.29
N TYR A 439 -1.93 -29.49 18.21
CA TYR A 439 -0.50 -29.42 17.94
C TYR A 439 0.26 -28.62 19.01
N LEU A 440 -0.32 -27.50 19.46
CA LEU A 440 0.27 -26.63 20.49
C LEU A 440 -0.01 -27.12 21.93
N GLY A 441 -0.77 -28.21 22.11
CA GLY A 441 -1.17 -28.69 23.45
C GLY A 441 -2.12 -27.74 24.18
N LEU A 442 -2.83 -26.87 23.45
CA LEU A 442 -3.79 -25.93 24.01
C LEU A 442 -5.19 -26.55 24.09
N ASN A 443 -5.90 -26.30 25.15
CA ASN A 443 -7.31 -26.70 25.24
C ASN A 443 -8.14 -25.88 24.25
N SER A 444 -8.88 -26.56 23.36
CA SER A 444 -9.70 -25.98 22.28
C SER A 444 -10.95 -25.28 22.80
#